data_edcf390e9997cc422450717c90f035e7
#
_entry.id   edcf390e9997cc422450717c90f035e7
#
_cell.length_a   1.000
_cell.length_b   1.000
_cell.length_c   1.000
_cell.angle_alpha   90.00
_cell.angle_beta   90.00
_cell.angle_gamma   90.00
#
_symmetry.space_group_name_H-M   'P 1'
#
loop_
_entity.id
_entity.type
_entity.pdbx_description
1 polymer ?
#
loop_
_entity_poly.entity_id
_entity_poly.type
_entity_poly.pdbx_seq_one_letter_code
_entity_poly.pdbx_strand_id
1 'polypeptide(L)'
;MHLCCHTCFSFKYGIFDPEVLLQTAAQKGLGSLAITDINNTSGVADFFRMASHYNIHPVAGIDFRNGMNQVFTGIARNNEGFHELNRFLTHHLNSGEPFPQRAPAFENVFVVYSCSQWSTADESNQLLSHEFIGIRPEDLLRFDFSSKQKNLHQSVA
;
A
#
# COMPACT_ATOMS: atom_id res chain seq x y z
N MET A 1 6.04 -7.92 9.31
CA MET A 1 5.65 -6.58 8.81
C MET A 1 4.28 -6.63 8.18
N HIS A 2 3.38 -5.70 8.49
CA HIS A 2 2.12 -5.52 7.76
C HIS A 2 2.22 -4.27 6.90
N LEU A 3 1.77 -4.36 5.61
CA LEU A 3 1.95 -3.31 4.61
C LEU A 3 0.68 -2.52 4.29
N CYS A 4 -0.50 -3.00 4.71
CA CYS A 4 -1.78 -2.37 4.43
C CYS A 4 -2.58 -2.23 5.71
N CYS A 5 -2.40 -1.12 6.42
CA CYS A 5 -3.13 -0.81 7.63
C CYS A 5 -3.81 0.55 7.51
N HIS A 6 -5.12 0.56 7.75
CA HIS A 6 -5.93 1.77 7.71
C HIS A 6 -6.30 2.21 9.13
N THR A 7 -6.21 3.51 9.37
CA THR A 7 -6.67 4.14 10.61
C THR A 7 -8.05 4.77 10.43
N CYS A 8 -8.57 5.40 11.48
CA CYS A 8 -9.83 6.15 11.45
C CYS A 8 -9.83 7.31 10.42
N PHE A 9 -8.66 7.72 9.93
CA PHE A 9 -8.54 8.67 8.83
C PHE A 9 -8.94 8.09 7.47
N SER A 10 -9.00 6.75 7.34
CA SER A 10 -9.62 6.07 6.19
C SER A 10 -11.13 5.92 6.43
N PHE A 11 -11.88 6.99 6.17
CA PHE A 11 -13.30 7.07 6.46
C PHE A 11 -14.10 5.88 5.87
N LYS A 12 -14.92 5.22 6.69
CA LYS A 12 -15.67 3.98 6.42
C LYS A 12 -14.85 2.69 6.34
N TYR A 13 -13.52 2.74 6.44
CA TYR A 13 -12.65 1.56 6.35
C TYR A 13 -11.90 1.28 7.64
N GLY A 14 -11.25 2.30 8.20
CA GLY A 14 -10.52 2.19 9.45
C GLY A 14 -11.36 2.65 10.64
N ILE A 15 -11.22 1.96 11.77
CA ILE A 15 -11.92 2.30 13.03
C ILE A 15 -10.95 2.61 14.16
N PHE A 16 -9.69 2.20 14.04
CA PHE A 16 -8.66 2.42 15.05
C PHE A 16 -7.91 3.73 14.81
N ASP A 17 -7.63 4.45 15.88
CA ASP A 17 -6.64 5.52 15.79
C ASP A 17 -5.21 4.95 15.65
N PRO A 18 -4.23 5.78 15.29
CA PRO A 18 -2.84 5.33 15.11
C PRO A 18 -2.25 4.65 16.35
N GLU A 19 -2.62 5.09 17.55
CA GLU A 19 -2.09 4.54 18.81
C GLU A 19 -2.59 3.11 19.06
N VAL A 20 -3.89 2.87 18.89
CA VAL A 20 -4.48 1.53 19.05
C VAL A 20 -3.89 0.55 18.03
N LEU A 21 -3.61 1.03 16.82
CA LEU A 21 -2.96 0.22 15.80
C LEU A 21 -1.55 -0.20 16.21
N LEU A 22 -0.75 0.74 16.75
CA LEU A 22 0.60 0.48 17.25
C LEU A 22 0.58 -0.46 18.46
N GLN A 23 -0.31 -0.24 19.42
CA GLN A 23 -0.49 -1.10 20.58
C GLN A 23 -0.82 -2.54 20.18
N THR A 24 -1.75 -2.69 19.23
CA THR A 24 -2.14 -4.02 18.72
C THR A 24 -0.98 -4.72 18.02
N ALA A 25 -0.21 -3.97 17.22
CA ALA A 25 0.98 -4.50 16.54
C ALA A 25 2.05 -4.97 17.53
N ALA A 26 2.32 -4.18 18.57
CA ALA A 26 3.27 -4.54 19.63
C ALA A 26 2.83 -5.80 20.38
N GLN A 27 1.54 -5.91 20.76
CA GLN A 27 0.98 -7.10 21.38
C GLN A 27 1.13 -8.36 20.52
N LYS A 28 1.13 -8.22 19.21
CA LYS A 28 1.34 -9.31 18.24
C LYS A 28 2.83 -9.56 17.93
N GLY A 29 3.75 -8.87 18.59
CA GLY A 29 5.20 -9.02 18.38
C GLY A 29 5.69 -8.51 17.02
N LEU A 30 4.98 -7.57 16.38
CA LEU A 30 5.41 -6.99 15.12
C LEU A 30 6.49 -5.93 15.36
N GLY A 31 7.64 -6.06 14.69
CA GLY A 31 8.73 -5.07 14.76
C GLY A 31 8.58 -3.90 13.78
N SER A 32 7.69 -4.01 12.77
CA SER A 32 7.47 -2.94 11.78
C SER A 32 6.04 -2.94 11.29
N LEU A 33 5.50 -1.75 11.01
CA LEU A 33 4.14 -1.55 10.56
C LEU A 33 4.05 -0.38 9.58
N ALA A 34 3.36 -0.57 8.45
CA ALA A 34 3.06 0.50 7.53
C ALA A 34 1.65 1.05 7.78
N ILE A 35 1.54 2.38 7.90
CA ILE A 35 0.26 3.09 7.84
C ILE A 35 0.01 3.48 6.37
N THR A 36 -1.15 3.07 5.83
CA THR A 36 -1.53 3.27 4.43
C THR A 36 -2.98 3.70 4.34
N ASP A 37 -3.29 4.88 4.89
CA ASP A 37 -4.64 5.41 4.82
C ASP A 37 -5.07 5.70 3.38
N ILE A 38 -6.38 5.59 3.13
CA ILE A 38 -6.95 5.73 1.79
C ILE A 38 -6.93 7.20 1.37
N ASN A 39 -6.18 7.50 0.32
CA ASN A 39 -6.07 8.84 -0.27
C ASN A 39 -5.78 9.94 0.77
N ASN A 40 -4.96 9.62 1.79
CA ASN A 40 -4.82 10.44 2.97
C ASN A 40 -3.50 10.16 3.70
N THR A 41 -2.91 11.17 4.32
CA THR A 41 -1.69 11.07 5.13
C THR A 41 -1.83 11.72 6.52
N SER A 42 -3.05 12.06 6.94
CA SER A 42 -3.29 12.81 8.20
C SER A 42 -2.82 12.06 9.45
N GLY A 43 -2.91 10.72 9.46
CA GLY A 43 -2.49 9.89 10.58
C GLY A 43 -0.99 9.67 10.68
N VAL A 44 -0.21 9.97 9.63
CA VAL A 44 1.21 9.60 9.54
C VAL A 44 2.06 10.27 10.62
N ALA A 45 1.87 11.57 10.87
CA ALA A 45 2.68 12.31 11.84
C ALA A 45 2.50 11.77 13.27
N ASP A 46 1.27 11.51 13.70
CA ASP A 46 0.98 10.94 15.01
C ASP A 46 1.46 9.49 15.11
N PHE A 47 1.28 8.70 14.06
CA PHE A 47 1.78 7.34 13.99
C PHE A 47 3.30 7.27 14.19
N PHE A 48 4.06 8.10 13.48
CA PHE A 48 5.53 8.14 13.60
C PHE A 48 5.98 8.62 14.98
N ARG A 49 5.33 9.64 15.53
CA ARG A 49 5.64 10.17 16.87
C ARG A 49 5.47 9.13 17.96
N MET A 50 4.43 8.31 17.88
CA MET A 50 4.09 7.32 18.89
C MET A 50 4.78 5.97 18.71
N ALA A 51 5.24 5.64 17.51
CA ALA A 51 5.77 4.32 17.16
C ALA A 51 6.95 3.88 18.07
N SER A 52 7.80 4.83 18.46
CA SER A 52 8.95 4.56 19.36
C SER A 52 8.54 4.05 20.73
N HIS A 53 7.39 4.47 21.26
CA HIS A 53 6.87 4.03 22.55
C HIS A 53 6.47 2.54 22.55
N TYR A 54 6.21 2.00 21.36
CA TYR A 54 5.80 0.60 21.14
C TYR A 54 6.91 -0.27 20.54
N ASN A 55 8.13 0.26 20.37
CA ASN A 55 9.24 -0.41 19.67
C ASN A 55 8.87 -0.90 18.26
N ILE A 56 8.02 -0.15 17.57
CA ILE A 56 7.61 -0.40 16.18
C ILE A 56 8.40 0.52 15.26
N HIS A 57 8.98 -0.06 14.19
CA HIS A 57 9.54 0.72 13.10
C HIS A 57 8.40 1.18 12.18
N PRO A 58 8.07 2.49 12.15
CA PRO A 58 6.96 2.99 11.35
C PRO A 58 7.36 3.13 9.88
N VAL A 59 6.44 2.81 8.99
CA VAL A 59 6.59 3.02 7.55
C VAL A 59 5.39 3.81 7.05
N ALA A 60 5.63 4.84 6.24
CA ALA A 60 4.59 5.65 5.63
C ALA A 60 4.21 5.11 4.24
N GLY A 61 2.92 5.13 3.94
CA GLY A 61 2.40 4.81 2.63
C GLY A 61 1.02 5.41 2.41
N ILE A 62 0.46 5.18 1.24
CA ILE A 62 -0.89 5.61 0.84
C ILE A 62 -1.54 4.49 0.04
N ASP A 63 -2.77 4.15 0.39
CA ASP A 63 -3.64 3.29 -0.41
C ASP A 63 -4.42 4.17 -1.40
N PHE A 64 -3.98 4.21 -2.65
CA PHE A 64 -4.62 5.00 -3.70
C PHE A 64 -5.86 4.31 -4.24
N ARG A 65 -7.00 5.01 -4.20
CA ARG A 65 -8.29 4.49 -4.67
C ARG A 65 -9.07 5.48 -5.51
N ASN A 66 -9.77 4.95 -6.52
CA ASN A 66 -10.82 5.65 -7.24
C ASN A 66 -12.18 5.15 -6.71
N GLY A 67 -12.78 5.92 -5.80
CA GLY A 67 -13.95 5.50 -5.06
C GLY A 67 -13.68 4.25 -4.20
N MET A 68 -14.39 3.15 -4.49
CA MET A 68 -14.20 1.86 -3.78
C MET A 68 -13.06 1.01 -4.34
N ASN A 69 -12.60 1.32 -5.55
CA ASN A 69 -11.62 0.51 -6.25
C ASN A 69 -10.20 0.91 -5.85
N GLN A 70 -9.47 0.00 -5.21
CA GLN A 70 -8.04 0.15 -4.96
C GLN A 70 -7.31 0.17 -6.30
N VAL A 71 -6.39 1.10 -6.49
CA VAL A 71 -5.58 1.18 -7.70
C VAL A 71 -4.19 0.59 -7.43
N PHE A 72 -3.50 1.12 -6.45
CA PHE A 72 -2.24 0.58 -5.92
C PHE A 72 -1.98 1.14 -4.52
N THR A 73 -1.06 0.51 -3.80
CA THR A 73 -0.53 1.04 -2.54
C THR A 73 0.91 1.51 -2.77
N GLY A 74 1.19 2.76 -2.47
CA GLY A 74 2.55 3.31 -2.46
C GLY A 74 3.14 3.24 -1.05
N ILE A 75 4.36 2.70 -0.91
CA ILE A 75 5.11 2.60 0.35
C ILE A 75 6.40 3.41 0.22
N ALA A 76 6.56 4.42 1.05
CA ALA A 76 7.74 5.27 1.04
C ALA A 76 8.98 4.50 1.53
N ARG A 77 10.08 4.58 0.77
CA ARG A 77 11.38 4.00 1.17
C ARG A 77 12.13 4.93 2.14
N ASN A 78 11.89 6.22 2.02
CA ASN A 78 12.54 7.29 2.78
C ASN A 78 11.67 8.56 2.73
N ASN A 79 12.16 9.67 3.26
CA ASN A 79 11.45 10.96 3.27
C ASN A 79 11.17 11.48 1.85
N GLU A 80 12.06 11.25 0.90
CA GLU A 80 11.87 11.66 -0.50
C GLU A 80 10.68 10.88 -1.11
N GLY A 81 10.60 9.57 -0.85
CA GLY A 81 9.46 8.76 -1.28
C GLY A 81 8.14 9.21 -0.66
N PHE A 82 8.15 9.61 0.61
CA PHE A 82 6.95 10.19 1.23
C PHE A 82 6.57 11.54 0.60
N HIS A 83 7.56 12.35 0.23
CA HIS A 83 7.33 13.57 -0.52
C HIS A 83 6.74 13.30 -1.93
N GLU A 84 7.28 12.31 -2.66
CA GLU A 84 6.75 11.88 -3.96
C GLU A 84 5.27 11.48 -3.86
N LEU A 85 4.93 10.65 -2.86
CA LEU A 85 3.55 10.20 -2.62
C LEU A 85 2.61 11.38 -2.32
N ASN A 86 3.02 12.31 -1.46
CA ASN A 86 2.19 13.48 -1.13
C ASN A 86 2.01 14.43 -2.32
N ARG A 87 3.04 14.64 -3.14
CA ARG A 87 2.92 15.45 -4.36
C ARG A 87 1.92 14.84 -5.33
N PHE A 88 2.03 13.53 -5.55
CA PHE A 88 1.13 12.79 -6.43
C PHE A 88 -0.31 12.82 -5.92
N LEU A 89 -0.52 12.54 -4.62
CA LEU A 89 -1.83 12.64 -3.97
C LEU A 89 -2.43 14.05 -4.12
N THR A 90 -1.66 15.08 -3.77
CA THR A 90 -2.11 16.47 -3.82
C THR A 90 -2.49 16.92 -5.22
N HIS A 91 -1.73 16.49 -6.23
CA HIS A 91 -2.04 16.78 -7.63
C HIS A 91 -3.43 16.26 -8.00
N HIS A 92 -3.70 14.98 -7.75
CA HIS A 92 -4.98 14.36 -8.11
C HIS A 92 -6.16 14.87 -7.28
N LEU A 93 -5.95 15.16 -5.98
CA LEU A 93 -7.00 15.74 -5.15
C LEU A 93 -7.37 17.16 -5.60
N ASN A 94 -6.40 17.95 -6.05
CA ASN A 94 -6.65 19.32 -6.50
C ASN A 94 -7.23 19.38 -7.93
N SER A 95 -6.78 18.51 -8.83
CA SER A 95 -7.29 18.46 -10.20
C SER A 95 -8.65 17.76 -10.31
N GLY A 96 -8.97 16.88 -9.36
CA GLY A 96 -10.14 15.99 -9.44
C GLY A 96 -9.98 14.85 -10.44
N GLU A 97 -8.80 14.70 -11.04
CA GLU A 97 -8.51 13.59 -11.96
C GLU A 97 -8.39 12.27 -11.21
N PRO A 98 -8.94 11.17 -11.75
CA PRO A 98 -8.79 9.85 -11.14
C PRO A 98 -7.32 9.42 -11.14
N PHE A 99 -6.92 8.62 -10.14
CA PHE A 99 -5.60 8.00 -10.12
C PHE A 99 -5.46 7.03 -11.30
N PRO A 100 -4.32 7.04 -12.02
CA PRO A 100 -4.06 6.13 -13.12
C PRO A 100 -3.97 4.69 -12.62
N GLN A 101 -4.36 3.73 -13.46
CA GLN A 101 -4.32 2.29 -13.13
C GLN A 101 -2.89 1.80 -12.86
N ARG A 102 -1.91 2.41 -13.49
CA ARG A 102 -0.49 2.17 -13.23
C ARG A 102 0.13 3.38 -12.53
N ALA A 103 0.88 3.12 -11.48
CA ALA A 103 1.63 4.14 -10.77
C ALA A 103 2.63 4.83 -11.69
N PRO A 104 2.93 6.13 -11.48
CA PRO A 104 4.03 6.78 -12.18
C PRO A 104 5.36 6.15 -11.76
N ALA A 105 6.42 6.45 -12.53
CA ALA A 105 7.77 5.99 -12.22
C ALA A 105 8.31 6.76 -11.00
N PHE A 106 7.95 6.30 -9.80
CA PHE A 106 8.52 6.78 -8.55
C PHE A 106 9.99 6.31 -8.41
N GLU A 107 10.84 7.14 -7.82
CA GLU A 107 12.24 6.78 -7.56
C GLU A 107 12.42 6.17 -6.17
N ASN A 108 11.68 6.68 -5.18
CA ASN A 108 11.85 6.33 -3.76
C ASN A 108 10.59 5.69 -3.15
N VAL A 109 9.77 5.05 -3.95
CA VAL A 109 8.53 4.39 -3.52
C VAL A 109 8.52 2.95 -3.99
N PHE A 110 8.10 2.04 -3.13
CA PHE A 110 7.65 0.71 -3.54
C PHE A 110 6.16 0.78 -3.88
N VAL A 111 5.78 0.17 -5.00
CA VAL A 111 4.39 0.11 -5.45
C VAL A 111 3.88 -1.31 -5.32
N VAL A 112 2.72 -1.48 -4.69
CA VAL A 112 2.09 -2.79 -4.51
C VAL A 112 0.72 -2.77 -5.18
N TYR A 113 0.55 -3.59 -6.21
CA TYR A 113 -0.73 -3.83 -6.87
C TYR A 113 -1.47 -5.00 -6.24
N SER A 114 -2.79 -4.92 -6.14
CA SER A 114 -3.60 -6.08 -5.72
C SER A 114 -3.59 -7.14 -6.82
N CYS A 115 -3.35 -8.39 -6.45
CA CYS A 115 -3.36 -9.51 -7.39
C CYS A 115 -4.69 -9.66 -8.14
N SER A 116 -5.81 -9.31 -7.51
CA SER A 116 -7.13 -9.36 -8.14
C SER A 116 -7.31 -8.35 -9.27
N GLN A 117 -6.54 -7.26 -9.26
CA GLN A 117 -6.62 -6.18 -10.24
C GLN A 117 -5.51 -6.24 -11.28
N TRP A 118 -4.42 -6.95 -11.00
CA TRP A 118 -3.32 -7.11 -11.92
C TRP A 118 -3.72 -8.05 -13.07
N SER A 119 -3.86 -7.52 -14.27
CA SER A 119 -4.12 -8.34 -15.47
C SER A 119 -2.80 -8.80 -16.07
N THR A 120 -2.58 -10.11 -16.09
CA THR A 120 -1.44 -10.72 -16.78
C THR A 120 -1.66 -10.83 -18.30
N ALA A 121 -2.80 -10.34 -18.80
CA ALA A 121 -3.18 -10.46 -20.20
C ALA A 121 -2.49 -9.47 -21.14
N ASP A 122 -1.89 -8.42 -20.60
CA ASP A 122 -1.14 -7.44 -21.37
C ASP A 122 0.37 -7.74 -21.28
N GLU A 123 1.00 -8.12 -22.38
CA GLU A 123 2.46 -8.30 -22.49
C GLU A 123 3.24 -7.00 -22.17
N SER A 124 2.55 -5.84 -22.19
CA SER A 124 3.09 -4.54 -21.78
C SER A 124 3.16 -4.36 -20.26
N ASN A 125 2.63 -5.28 -19.48
CA ASN A 125 2.50 -5.20 -18.01
C ASN A 125 3.71 -5.78 -17.26
N GLN A 126 4.92 -5.58 -17.78
CA GLN A 126 6.12 -5.96 -17.04
C GLN A 126 6.29 -5.07 -15.80
N LEU A 127 6.44 -5.70 -14.62
CA LEU A 127 6.71 -5.00 -13.37
C LEU A 127 8.09 -4.37 -13.41
N LEU A 128 8.19 -3.15 -12.91
CA LEU A 128 9.47 -2.50 -12.65
C LEU A 128 10.09 -3.06 -11.35
N SER A 129 11.37 -2.83 -11.13
CA SER A 129 12.12 -3.36 -9.97
C SER A 129 11.58 -2.93 -8.60
N HIS A 130 10.77 -1.85 -8.55
CA HIS A 130 10.15 -1.32 -7.34
C HIS A 130 8.63 -1.62 -7.27
N GLU A 131 8.10 -2.36 -8.24
CA GLU A 131 6.68 -2.75 -8.32
C GLU A 131 6.51 -4.21 -7.90
N PHE A 132 5.47 -4.48 -7.13
CA PHE A 132 5.16 -5.79 -6.56
C PHE A 132 3.68 -6.12 -6.71
N ILE A 133 3.36 -7.40 -6.72
CA ILE A 133 1.99 -7.89 -6.64
C ILE A 133 1.74 -8.36 -5.21
N GLY A 134 0.77 -7.74 -4.54
CA GLY A 134 0.30 -8.14 -3.23
C GLY A 134 -0.69 -9.31 -3.33
N ILE A 135 -0.34 -10.45 -2.75
CA ILE A 135 -1.18 -11.65 -2.72
C ILE A 135 -1.76 -11.79 -1.31
N ARG A 136 -3.07 -11.88 -1.19
CA ARG A 136 -3.78 -12.17 0.05
C ARG A 136 -4.02 -13.68 0.20
N PRO A 137 -4.23 -14.21 1.43
CA PRO A 137 -4.56 -15.62 1.62
C PRO A 137 -5.75 -16.10 0.79
N GLU A 138 -6.78 -15.27 0.65
CA GLU A 138 -7.95 -15.60 -0.18
C GLU A 138 -7.63 -15.63 -1.69
N ASP A 139 -6.61 -14.93 -2.14
CA ASP A 139 -6.16 -14.98 -3.54
C ASP A 139 -5.49 -16.31 -3.84
N LEU A 140 -4.77 -16.90 -2.89
CA LEU A 140 -4.13 -18.22 -3.04
C LEU A 140 -5.14 -19.32 -3.39
N LEU A 141 -6.31 -19.30 -2.73
CA LEU A 141 -7.39 -20.28 -3.02
C LEU A 141 -7.94 -20.14 -4.44
N ARG A 142 -7.83 -18.96 -5.05
CA ARG A 142 -8.25 -18.73 -6.43
C ARG A 142 -7.18 -19.13 -7.45
N PHE A 143 -5.90 -19.13 -7.05
CA PHE A 143 -4.79 -19.53 -7.92
C PHE A 143 -4.80 -21.04 -8.21
N ASP A 144 -5.14 -21.88 -7.23
CA ASP A 144 -5.19 -23.33 -7.40
C ASP A 144 -6.21 -23.79 -8.46
N PHE A 145 -7.17 -22.91 -8.82
CA PHE A 145 -8.22 -23.20 -9.80
C PHE A 145 -8.08 -22.46 -11.13
N SER A 146 -7.01 -21.66 -11.33
CA SER A 146 -6.85 -20.86 -12.56
C SER A 146 -5.53 -21.14 -13.26
N SER A 147 -5.57 -21.14 -14.61
CA SER A 147 -4.38 -21.24 -15.48
C SER A 147 -3.37 -20.06 -15.33
N LYS A 148 -3.64 -19.11 -14.45
CA LYS A 148 -2.76 -17.96 -14.14
C LYS A 148 -1.50 -18.33 -13.35
N GLN A 149 -1.44 -19.53 -12.78
CA GLN A 149 -0.31 -20.02 -11.98
C GLN A 149 1.02 -20.06 -12.76
N LYS A 150 0.98 -20.35 -14.08
CA LYS A 150 2.19 -20.47 -14.90
C LYS A 150 2.98 -19.16 -15.08
N ASN A 151 2.30 -18.02 -15.05
CA ASN A 151 2.93 -16.73 -15.35
C ASN A 151 3.52 -16.05 -14.10
N LEU A 152 3.03 -16.36 -12.90
CA LEU A 152 3.55 -15.80 -11.65
C LEU A 152 4.94 -16.37 -11.28
N HIS A 153 5.20 -17.64 -11.59
CA HIS A 153 6.51 -18.25 -11.34
C HIS A 153 7.65 -17.69 -12.18
N GLN A 154 7.36 -17.04 -13.31
CA GLN A 154 8.37 -16.37 -14.15
C GLN A 154 8.71 -14.95 -13.69
N SER A 155 7.92 -14.34 -12.81
CA SER A 155 8.10 -12.98 -12.31
C SER A 155 8.76 -12.90 -10.92
N VAL A 156 9.09 -14.05 -10.31
CA VAL A 156 9.66 -14.18 -8.96
C VAL A 156 11.08 -14.77 -8.98
N ALA A 157 11.69 -14.88 -10.15
CA ALA A 157 13.07 -15.35 -10.31
C ALA A 157 14.08 -14.20 -10.41
#